data_aa39431c9847a17c79190ca7bfa98ca9
#
_entry.id   aa39431c9847a17c79190ca7bfa98ca9
#
_cell.length_a   1.000
_cell.length_b   1.000
_cell.length_c   1.000
_cell.angle_alpha   90.00
_cell.angle_beta   90.00
_cell.angle_gamma   90.00
#
_symmetry.space_group_name_H-M   'P 1'
#
loop_
_entity.id
_entity.type
_entity.pdbx_description
1 polymer ?
#
loop_
_entity_poly.entity_id
_entity_poly.type
_entity_poly.pdbx_seq_one_letter_code
_entity_poly.pdbx_strand_id
1 'polypeptide(L)'
;MRVLYNILFTLGFVLASPYYFVRMRRRGSWQKDFGQRFGKYDSKLKQALTNRQVLWTHAVSVGEVNVCTQLIRALEPRMPNLKILVSTTTTTGMAELEKKLPNHISKIYYPIDRRSVVARAFATIHPEAIVLVEAEIWPNFLWRARALRTPVFLVNARLSERSYRRYRRFGFLFRPLFASFTAVGAQNHQDAARLQDRKSVV
;
A
#
# COMPACT_ATOMS: atom_id res chain seq x y z
N MET A 1 5.44 -18.60 -10.23
CA MET A 1 4.50 -17.79 -9.42
C MET A 1 4.26 -16.38 -9.94
N ARG A 2 5.30 -15.54 -10.13
CA ARG A 2 5.13 -14.13 -10.59
C ARG A 2 4.41 -14.03 -11.93
N VAL A 3 4.75 -14.86 -12.91
CA VAL A 3 4.11 -14.87 -14.24
C VAL A 3 2.63 -15.20 -14.13
N LEU A 4 2.30 -16.30 -13.44
CA LEU A 4 0.92 -16.73 -13.24
C LEU A 4 0.09 -15.64 -12.54
N TYR A 5 0.62 -15.04 -11.46
CA TYR A 5 -0.05 -13.93 -10.79
C TYR A 5 -0.33 -12.77 -11.75
N ASN A 6 0.66 -12.35 -12.55
CA ASN A 6 0.49 -11.21 -13.46
C ASN A 6 -0.51 -11.50 -14.58
N ILE A 7 -0.58 -12.75 -15.07
CA ILE A 7 -1.60 -13.15 -16.04
C ILE A 7 -2.98 -13.08 -15.40
N LEU A 8 -3.18 -13.74 -14.26
CA LEU A 8 -4.47 -13.76 -13.55
C LEU A 8 -4.90 -12.35 -13.11
N PHE A 9 -3.98 -11.55 -12.59
CA PHE A 9 -4.24 -10.16 -12.23
C PHE A 9 -4.67 -9.33 -13.44
N THR A 10 -3.97 -9.47 -14.58
CA THR A 10 -4.30 -8.71 -15.79
C THR A 10 -5.68 -9.10 -16.32
N LEU A 11 -5.98 -10.40 -16.40
CA LEU A 11 -7.29 -10.88 -16.82
C LEU A 11 -8.41 -10.38 -15.89
N GLY A 12 -8.23 -10.55 -14.57
CA GLY A 12 -9.19 -10.06 -13.57
C GLY A 12 -9.36 -8.55 -13.60
N PHE A 13 -8.27 -7.80 -13.80
CA PHE A 13 -8.31 -6.35 -13.93
C PHE A 13 -9.07 -5.90 -15.17
N VAL A 14 -8.83 -6.51 -16.33
CA VAL A 14 -9.53 -6.19 -17.59
C VAL A 14 -11.03 -6.49 -17.46
N LEU A 15 -11.38 -7.66 -16.93
CA LEU A 15 -12.79 -8.06 -16.75
C LEU A 15 -13.53 -7.17 -15.73
N ALA A 16 -12.87 -6.79 -14.65
CA ALA A 16 -13.47 -5.97 -13.60
C ALA A 16 -13.45 -4.46 -13.89
N SER A 17 -12.57 -4.00 -14.80
CA SER A 17 -12.36 -2.57 -15.07
C SER A 17 -13.62 -1.81 -15.50
N PRO A 18 -14.54 -2.34 -16.36
CA PRO A 18 -15.75 -1.62 -16.74
C PRO A 18 -16.66 -1.35 -15.53
N TYR A 19 -16.84 -2.36 -14.67
CA TYR A 19 -17.65 -2.22 -13.44
C TYR A 19 -17.05 -1.16 -12.50
N TYR A 20 -15.74 -1.24 -12.24
CA TYR A 20 -15.06 -0.29 -11.35
C TYR A 20 -15.03 1.12 -11.95
N PHE A 21 -14.89 1.25 -13.26
CA PHE A 21 -14.92 2.53 -13.95
C PHE A 21 -16.29 3.22 -13.81
N VAL A 22 -17.39 2.49 -14.07
CA VAL A 22 -18.75 3.02 -13.89
C VAL A 22 -19.00 3.41 -12.43
N ARG A 23 -18.59 2.57 -11.48
CA ARG A 23 -18.73 2.85 -10.04
C ARG A 23 -17.94 4.09 -9.63
N MET A 24 -16.72 4.25 -10.13
CA MET A 24 -15.87 5.40 -9.85
C MET A 24 -16.45 6.69 -10.45
N ARG A 25 -16.95 6.62 -11.69
CA ARG A 25 -17.63 7.73 -12.37
C ARG A 25 -18.86 8.21 -11.58
N ARG A 26 -19.68 7.27 -11.07
CA ARG A 26 -20.86 7.60 -10.24
C ARG A 26 -20.51 8.29 -8.92
N ARG A 27 -19.33 8.07 -8.37
CA ARG A 27 -18.86 8.69 -7.12
C ARG A 27 -18.31 10.10 -7.30
N GLY A 28 -18.17 10.59 -8.52
CA GLY A 28 -17.59 11.91 -8.84
C GLY A 28 -16.07 11.97 -8.62
N SER A 29 -15.48 13.10 -9.02
CA SER A 29 -14.04 13.42 -8.82
C SER A 29 -13.02 12.34 -9.27
N TRP A 30 -13.44 11.41 -10.13
CA TRP A 30 -12.60 10.29 -10.57
C TRP A 30 -11.45 10.72 -11.49
N GLN A 31 -11.61 11.86 -12.18
CA GLN A 31 -10.59 12.37 -13.13
C GLN A 31 -9.39 12.96 -12.38
N LYS A 32 -9.62 13.53 -11.20
CA LYS A 32 -8.54 14.13 -10.39
C LYS A 32 -7.51 13.05 -10.07
N ASP A 33 -6.29 13.31 -10.48
CA ASP A 33 -5.14 12.44 -10.19
C ASP A 33 -5.25 10.99 -10.67
N PHE A 34 -6.16 10.70 -11.64
CA PHE A 34 -6.37 9.35 -12.15
C PHE A 34 -5.09 8.70 -12.68
N GLY A 35 -4.21 9.49 -13.30
CA GLY A 35 -2.93 9.04 -13.81
C GLY A 35 -2.00 8.43 -12.76
N GLN A 36 -2.13 8.83 -11.50
CA GLN A 36 -1.32 8.32 -10.39
C GLN A 36 -1.52 6.82 -10.18
N ARG A 37 -2.74 6.30 -10.42
CA ARG A 37 -3.05 4.86 -10.37
C ARG A 37 -2.25 4.05 -11.37
N PHE A 38 -1.74 4.70 -12.40
CA PHE A 38 -0.87 4.12 -13.44
C PHE A 38 0.60 4.54 -13.28
N GLY A 39 0.97 5.09 -12.13
CA GLY A 39 2.32 5.54 -11.84
C GLY A 39 2.74 6.80 -12.61
N LYS A 40 1.77 7.62 -13.04
CA LYS A 40 2.01 8.91 -13.68
C LYS A 40 1.79 10.02 -12.65
N TYR A 41 2.87 10.65 -12.22
CA TYR A 41 2.87 11.71 -11.23
C TYR A 41 3.25 13.04 -11.86
N ASP A 42 2.70 14.14 -11.35
CA ASP A 42 2.99 15.48 -11.83
C ASP A 42 4.41 15.96 -11.41
N SER A 43 4.84 17.07 -11.98
CA SER A 43 6.15 17.67 -11.69
C SER A 43 6.25 18.18 -10.25
N LYS A 44 5.16 18.70 -9.70
CA LYS A 44 5.10 19.21 -8.32
C LYS A 44 5.39 18.10 -7.30
N LEU A 45 4.74 16.94 -7.45
CA LEU A 45 4.99 15.78 -6.59
C LEU A 45 6.44 15.31 -6.74
N LYS A 46 6.93 15.18 -7.99
CA LYS A 46 8.32 14.75 -8.24
C LYS A 46 9.31 15.66 -7.55
N GLN A 47 9.18 16.99 -7.70
CA GLN A 47 10.04 17.98 -7.03
C GLN A 47 9.96 17.86 -5.50
N ALA A 48 8.75 17.65 -4.94
CA ALA A 48 8.57 17.50 -3.50
C ALA A 48 9.26 16.26 -2.91
N LEU A 49 9.51 15.24 -3.73
CA LEU A 49 10.15 13.99 -3.32
C LEU A 49 11.63 13.89 -3.71
N THR A 50 12.11 14.73 -4.64
CA THR A 50 13.50 14.68 -5.12
C THR A 50 14.47 14.96 -3.97
N ASN A 51 15.50 14.13 -3.85
CA ASN A 51 16.56 14.22 -2.83
C ASN A 51 16.02 14.19 -1.38
N ARG A 52 14.89 13.51 -1.16
CA ARG A 52 14.28 13.32 0.16
C ARG A 52 14.28 11.86 0.55
N GLN A 53 14.46 11.59 1.82
CA GLN A 53 14.16 10.29 2.42
C GLN A 53 12.66 10.15 2.54
N VAL A 54 12.05 9.23 1.78
CA VAL A 54 10.60 9.11 1.69
C VAL A 54 10.11 7.92 2.51
N LEU A 55 9.22 8.18 3.47
CA LEU A 55 8.39 7.16 4.09
C LEU A 55 7.07 7.05 3.32
N TRP A 56 6.86 5.92 2.65
CA TRP A 56 5.61 5.67 1.93
C TRP A 56 4.64 4.89 2.81
N THR A 57 3.58 5.55 3.24
CA THR A 57 2.50 4.93 4.03
C THR A 57 1.29 4.65 3.14
N HIS A 58 0.62 3.50 3.33
CA HIS A 58 -0.57 3.12 2.56
C HIS A 58 -1.73 2.77 3.47
N ALA A 59 -2.90 3.40 3.21
CA ALA A 59 -4.16 3.17 3.92
C ALA A 59 -5.34 3.28 2.95
N VAL A 60 -6.29 2.35 2.99
CA VAL A 60 -7.38 2.23 1.99
C VAL A 60 -8.70 2.77 2.51
N SER A 61 -9.11 2.34 3.70
CA SER A 61 -10.39 2.69 4.32
C SER A 61 -10.28 3.92 5.20
N VAL A 62 -11.42 4.52 5.54
CA VAL A 62 -11.49 5.64 6.51
C VAL A 62 -10.90 5.24 7.87
N GLY A 63 -11.14 4.00 8.32
CA GLY A 63 -10.56 3.46 9.56
C GLY A 63 -9.04 3.41 9.51
N GLU A 64 -8.49 2.87 8.42
CA GLU A 64 -7.04 2.80 8.19
C GLU A 64 -6.40 4.19 8.06
N VAL A 65 -7.08 5.15 7.42
CA VAL A 65 -6.64 6.56 7.36
C VAL A 65 -6.53 7.15 8.76
N ASN A 66 -7.45 6.81 9.69
CA ASN A 66 -7.35 7.26 11.08
C ASN A 66 -6.10 6.72 11.77
N VAL A 67 -5.83 5.42 11.65
CA VAL A 67 -4.62 4.78 12.19
C VAL A 67 -3.36 5.39 11.57
N CYS A 68 -3.36 5.56 10.25
CA CYS A 68 -2.27 6.20 9.51
C CYS A 68 -2.00 7.62 10.01
N THR A 69 -3.05 8.41 10.21
CA THR A 69 -2.94 9.80 10.71
C THR A 69 -2.33 9.86 12.11
N GLN A 70 -2.74 8.96 13.01
CA GLN A 70 -2.16 8.88 14.35
C GLN A 70 -0.67 8.50 14.31
N LEU A 71 -0.33 7.50 13.47
CA LEU A 71 1.06 7.08 13.27
C LEU A 71 1.92 8.24 12.74
N ILE A 72 1.44 8.98 11.74
CA ILE A 72 2.15 10.12 11.16
C ILE A 72 2.39 11.20 12.21
N ARG A 73 1.36 11.58 12.98
CA ARG A 73 1.49 12.57 14.05
C ARG A 73 2.52 12.17 15.13
N ALA A 74 2.66 10.87 15.39
CA ALA A 74 3.66 10.37 16.33
C ALA A 74 5.08 10.32 15.74
N LEU A 75 5.22 10.07 14.43
CA LEU A 75 6.51 9.92 13.76
C LEU A 75 7.11 11.27 13.33
N GLU A 76 6.29 12.17 12.79
CA GLU A 76 6.75 13.42 12.18
C GLU A 76 7.64 14.28 13.11
N PRO A 77 7.28 14.49 14.40
CA PRO A 77 8.14 15.25 15.32
C PRO A 77 9.47 14.55 15.64
N ARG A 78 9.52 13.21 15.52
CA ARG A 78 10.70 12.39 15.82
C ARG A 78 11.64 12.24 14.63
N MET A 79 11.15 12.50 13.42
CA MET A 79 11.87 12.28 12.16
C MET A 79 11.70 13.48 11.22
N PRO A 80 12.20 14.67 11.57
CA PRO A 80 11.92 15.93 10.87
C PRO A 80 12.46 15.96 9.42
N ASN A 81 13.48 15.15 9.12
CA ASN A 81 14.07 15.06 7.78
C ASN A 81 13.33 14.09 6.86
N LEU A 82 12.40 13.31 7.38
CA LEU A 82 11.67 12.30 6.63
C LEU A 82 10.50 12.94 5.89
N LYS A 83 10.46 12.76 4.57
CA LYS A 83 9.30 13.17 3.77
C LYS A 83 8.24 12.08 3.81
N ILE A 84 7.09 12.40 4.37
CA ILE A 84 5.97 11.46 4.44
C ILE A 84 5.12 11.57 3.17
N LEU A 85 4.88 10.43 2.54
CA LEU A 85 3.97 10.23 1.42
C LEU A 85 2.89 9.25 1.84
N VAL A 86 1.63 9.62 1.65
CA VAL A 86 0.49 8.73 1.97
C VAL A 86 -0.25 8.37 0.70
N SER A 87 -0.54 7.09 0.53
CA SER A 87 -1.34 6.62 -0.60
C SER A 87 -2.64 5.96 -0.15
N THR A 88 -3.67 6.07 -0.99
CA THR A 88 -4.95 5.38 -0.84
C THR A 88 -5.48 4.88 -2.17
N THR A 89 -6.36 3.88 -2.16
CA THR A 89 -6.99 3.37 -3.40
C THR A 89 -8.32 4.04 -3.72
N THR A 90 -9.01 4.62 -2.72
CA THR A 90 -10.39 5.10 -2.85
C THR A 90 -10.48 6.63 -2.85
N THR A 91 -11.49 7.17 -3.55
CA THR A 91 -11.77 8.61 -3.53
C THR A 91 -12.22 9.09 -2.13
N THR A 92 -12.94 8.25 -1.39
CA THR A 92 -13.31 8.52 0.00
C THR A 92 -12.10 8.55 0.92
N GLY A 93 -11.16 7.62 0.75
CA GLY A 93 -9.89 7.63 1.50
C GLY A 93 -9.07 8.89 1.17
N MET A 94 -9.04 9.33 -0.09
CA MET A 94 -8.35 10.56 -0.48
C MET A 94 -8.96 11.79 0.19
N ALA A 95 -10.28 11.91 0.17
CA ALA A 95 -10.98 13.01 0.85
C ALA A 95 -10.69 13.05 2.37
N GLU A 96 -10.63 11.88 3.02
CA GLU A 96 -10.25 11.79 4.43
C GLU A 96 -8.78 12.17 4.67
N LEU A 97 -7.87 11.77 3.80
CA LEU A 97 -6.46 12.19 3.89
C LEU A 97 -6.31 13.71 3.70
N GLU A 98 -7.02 14.30 2.73
CA GLU A 98 -7.02 15.74 2.49
C GLU A 98 -7.56 16.53 3.70
N LYS A 99 -8.59 15.98 4.37
CA LYS A 99 -9.18 16.59 5.57
C LYS A 99 -8.29 16.50 6.81
N LYS A 100 -7.59 15.38 7.00
CA LYS A 100 -6.91 15.06 8.27
C LYS A 100 -5.43 15.36 8.30
N LEU A 101 -4.78 15.36 7.15
CA LEU A 101 -3.35 15.56 7.04
C LEU A 101 -3.02 16.94 6.45
N PRO A 102 -2.00 17.63 6.98
CA PRO A 102 -1.57 18.93 6.49
C PRO A 102 -1.08 18.87 5.02
N ASN A 103 -1.03 20.03 4.37
CA ASN A 103 -0.72 20.13 2.95
C ASN A 103 0.73 19.76 2.61
N HIS A 104 1.66 19.84 3.54
CA HIS A 104 3.06 19.47 3.33
C HIS A 104 3.27 17.95 3.22
N ILE A 105 2.31 17.15 3.72
CA ILE A 105 2.30 15.70 3.52
C ILE A 105 1.73 15.39 2.15
N SER A 106 2.52 14.73 1.32
CA SER A 106 2.12 14.33 -0.03
C SER A 106 1.08 13.22 0.00
N LYS A 107 0.01 13.37 -0.77
CA LYS A 107 -1.09 12.40 -0.86
C LYS A 107 -1.22 11.94 -2.31
N ILE A 108 -1.32 10.62 -2.52
CA ILE A 108 -1.42 10.05 -3.87
C ILE A 108 -2.43 8.90 -3.92
N TYR A 109 -2.84 8.55 -5.13
CA TYR A 109 -3.48 7.27 -5.35
C TYR A 109 -2.45 6.14 -5.46
N TYR A 110 -2.76 5.02 -4.81
CA TYR A 110 -1.93 3.81 -4.86
C TYR A 110 -1.83 3.27 -6.29
N PRO A 111 -0.65 2.87 -6.76
CA PRO A 111 -0.47 2.33 -8.09
C PRO A 111 -1.17 0.96 -8.23
N ILE A 112 -1.83 0.74 -9.37
CA ILE A 112 -2.37 -0.58 -9.71
C ILE A 112 -1.24 -1.60 -9.69
N ASP A 113 -1.48 -2.77 -9.08
CA ASP A 113 -0.46 -3.80 -8.85
C ASP A 113 0.00 -4.53 -10.13
N ARG A 114 0.23 -3.76 -11.19
CA ARG A 114 0.85 -4.22 -12.43
C ARG A 114 2.35 -3.92 -12.38
N ARG A 115 3.17 -4.92 -12.74
CA ARG A 115 4.64 -4.85 -12.64
C ARG A 115 5.24 -3.54 -13.17
N SER A 116 4.83 -3.09 -14.38
CA SER A 116 5.34 -1.86 -14.99
C SER A 116 4.87 -0.59 -14.26
N VAL A 117 3.66 -0.60 -13.73
CA VAL A 117 3.07 0.52 -12.98
C VAL A 117 3.77 0.69 -11.65
N VAL A 118 3.91 -0.41 -10.91
CA VAL A 118 4.64 -0.44 -9.63
C VAL A 118 6.11 -0.01 -9.84
N ALA A 119 6.76 -0.51 -10.90
CA ALA A 119 8.15 -0.13 -11.20
C ALA A 119 8.28 1.39 -11.42
N ARG A 120 7.36 2.02 -12.15
CA ARG A 120 7.32 3.48 -12.35
C ARG A 120 7.10 4.24 -11.05
N ALA A 121 6.16 3.75 -10.21
CA ALA A 121 5.90 4.37 -8.92
C ALA A 121 7.15 4.38 -8.04
N PHE A 122 7.81 3.24 -7.89
CA PHE A 122 9.07 3.15 -7.14
C PHE A 122 10.20 3.99 -7.73
N ALA A 123 10.30 4.05 -9.07
CA ALA A 123 11.29 4.88 -9.76
C ALA A 123 11.05 6.39 -9.61
N THR A 124 9.85 6.81 -9.22
CA THR A 124 9.54 8.22 -8.96
C THR A 124 9.62 8.56 -7.48
N ILE A 125 9.14 7.66 -6.62
CA ILE A 125 8.99 7.92 -5.19
C ILE A 125 10.29 7.62 -4.43
N HIS A 126 11.06 6.61 -4.84
CA HIS A 126 12.28 6.16 -4.18
C HIS A 126 12.11 5.99 -2.66
N PRO A 127 11.15 5.13 -2.20
CA PRO A 127 10.88 5.01 -0.79
C PRO A 127 12.05 4.37 -0.04
N GLU A 128 12.48 5.01 1.06
CA GLU A 128 13.45 4.46 2.02
C GLU A 128 12.81 3.39 2.90
N ALA A 129 11.53 3.57 3.22
CA ALA A 129 10.73 2.61 3.97
C ALA A 129 9.27 2.69 3.56
N ILE A 130 8.55 1.58 3.77
CA ILE A 130 7.12 1.46 3.44
C ILE A 130 6.37 1.01 4.69
N VAL A 131 5.22 1.63 4.96
CA VAL A 131 4.28 1.22 6.00
C VAL A 131 2.94 0.89 5.37
N LEU A 132 2.49 -0.35 5.49
CA LEU A 132 1.16 -0.79 5.09
C LEU A 132 0.27 -0.88 6.33
N VAL A 133 -0.93 -0.33 6.25
CA VAL A 133 -1.92 -0.41 7.33
C VAL A 133 -2.87 -1.57 7.06
N GLU A 134 -3.14 -2.38 8.08
CA GLU A 134 -3.96 -3.59 8.03
C GLU A 134 -3.40 -4.68 7.09
N ALA A 135 -4.19 -5.23 6.15
CA ALA A 135 -3.83 -6.43 5.39
C ALA A 135 -3.72 -6.17 3.88
N GLU A 136 -3.22 -5.01 3.48
CA GLU A 136 -3.04 -4.61 2.08
C GLU A 136 -1.81 -5.28 1.44
N ILE A 137 -1.98 -6.55 1.04
CA ILE A 137 -0.91 -7.37 0.47
C ILE A 137 -1.03 -7.39 -1.05
N TRP A 138 -0.20 -6.59 -1.72
CA TRP A 138 -0.11 -6.50 -3.16
C TRP A 138 1.19 -7.14 -3.66
N PRO A 139 1.15 -8.31 -4.33
CA PRO A 139 2.33 -9.09 -4.64
C PRO A 139 3.40 -8.37 -5.46
N ASN A 140 3.06 -7.68 -6.54
CA ASN A 140 4.08 -6.97 -7.35
C ASN A 140 4.73 -5.83 -6.56
N PHE A 141 3.96 -5.15 -5.71
CA PHE A 141 4.46 -4.10 -4.85
C PHE A 141 5.50 -4.65 -3.85
N LEU A 142 5.16 -5.73 -3.14
CA LEU A 142 6.08 -6.40 -2.19
C LEU A 142 7.30 -6.98 -2.89
N TRP A 143 7.13 -7.62 -4.06
CA TRP A 143 8.27 -8.12 -4.84
C TRP A 143 9.19 -7.01 -5.31
N ARG A 144 8.64 -5.82 -5.62
CA ARG A 144 9.45 -4.66 -6.01
C ARG A 144 10.21 -4.09 -4.82
N ALA A 145 9.54 -3.91 -3.69
CA ALA A 145 10.17 -3.47 -2.44
C ALA A 145 11.33 -4.40 -2.05
N ARG A 146 11.09 -5.72 -2.06
CA ARG A 146 12.13 -6.73 -1.80
C ARG A 146 13.30 -6.64 -2.78
N ALA A 147 13.04 -6.48 -4.06
CA ALA A 147 14.09 -6.36 -5.09
C ALA A 147 14.98 -5.13 -4.89
N LEU A 148 14.42 -4.06 -4.34
CA LEU A 148 15.12 -2.81 -4.01
C LEU A 148 15.66 -2.79 -2.58
N ARG A 149 15.45 -3.87 -1.80
CA ARG A 149 15.80 -3.96 -0.37
C ARG A 149 15.15 -2.87 0.47
N THR A 150 14.01 -2.33 0.02
CA THR A 150 13.23 -1.36 0.79
C THR A 150 12.49 -2.07 1.91
N PRO A 151 12.69 -1.70 3.19
CA PRO A 151 12.00 -2.31 4.31
C PRO A 151 10.51 -2.02 4.27
N VAL A 152 9.68 -3.04 4.55
CA VAL A 152 8.23 -2.95 4.57
C VAL A 152 7.73 -3.35 5.95
N PHE A 153 6.98 -2.46 6.57
CA PHE A 153 6.35 -2.65 7.87
C PHE A 153 4.84 -2.82 7.68
N LEU A 154 4.26 -3.79 8.34
CA LEU A 154 2.81 -3.96 8.41
C LEU A 154 2.35 -3.55 9.80
N VAL A 155 1.49 -2.53 9.89
CA VAL A 155 1.00 -2.01 11.17
C VAL A 155 -0.51 -2.21 11.29
N ASN A 156 -0.99 -2.32 12.53
CA ASN A 156 -2.39 -2.57 12.81
C ASN A 156 -2.92 -3.81 12.10
N ALA A 157 -2.07 -4.82 11.93
CA ALA A 157 -2.38 -6.01 11.16
C ALA A 157 -3.53 -6.79 11.78
N ARG A 158 -4.55 -7.05 10.98
CA ARG A 158 -5.72 -7.84 11.35
C ARG A 158 -5.88 -9.01 10.39
N LEU A 159 -6.05 -10.20 10.93
CA LEU A 159 -6.23 -11.40 10.14
C LEU A 159 -7.49 -12.16 10.59
N SER A 160 -8.61 -11.91 9.90
CA SER A 160 -9.85 -12.63 10.18
C SER A 160 -9.68 -14.14 9.97
N GLU A 161 -10.44 -14.95 10.70
CA GLU A 161 -10.42 -16.41 10.59
C GLU A 161 -10.61 -16.88 9.15
N ARG A 162 -11.52 -16.25 8.40
CA ARG A 162 -11.76 -16.55 6.98
C ARG A 162 -10.53 -16.29 6.12
N SER A 163 -9.85 -15.17 6.35
CA SER A 163 -8.61 -14.81 5.62
C SER A 163 -7.47 -15.74 6.03
N TYR A 164 -7.35 -16.09 7.31
CA TYR A 164 -6.38 -17.03 7.80
C TYR A 164 -6.51 -18.41 7.12
N ARG A 165 -7.73 -18.98 7.06
CA ARG A 165 -7.98 -20.27 6.38
C ARG A 165 -7.63 -20.19 4.89
N ARG A 166 -7.98 -19.11 4.21
CA ARG A 166 -7.65 -18.89 2.79
C ARG A 166 -6.16 -18.80 2.58
N TYR A 167 -5.45 -18.01 3.38
CA TYR A 167 -4.00 -17.91 3.30
C TYR A 167 -3.30 -19.22 3.66
N ARG A 168 -3.87 -20.01 4.56
CA ARG A 168 -3.37 -21.36 4.86
C ARG A 168 -3.49 -22.30 3.66
N ARG A 169 -4.63 -22.28 2.98
CA ARG A 169 -4.88 -23.11 1.77
C ARG A 169 -3.91 -22.77 0.63
N PHE A 170 -3.58 -21.51 0.46
CA PHE A 170 -2.66 -21.03 -0.58
C PHE A 170 -1.30 -20.59 0.01
N GLY A 171 -0.83 -21.28 1.03
CA GLY A 171 0.37 -20.92 1.78
C GLY A 171 1.62 -20.75 0.90
N PHE A 172 1.81 -21.61 -0.10
CA PHE A 172 2.93 -21.55 -1.05
C PHE A 172 3.02 -20.20 -1.79
N LEU A 173 1.90 -19.50 -1.95
CA LEU A 173 1.84 -18.17 -2.59
C LEU A 173 2.06 -17.05 -1.57
N PHE A 174 1.44 -17.15 -0.39
CA PHE A 174 1.41 -16.06 0.58
C PHE A 174 2.60 -16.06 1.55
N ARG A 175 3.17 -17.23 1.90
CA ARG A 175 4.33 -17.32 2.80
C ARG A 175 5.51 -16.44 2.37
N PRO A 176 5.98 -16.46 1.10
CA PRO A 176 7.09 -15.64 0.67
C PRO A 176 6.77 -14.13 0.72
N LEU A 177 5.48 -13.75 0.62
CA LEU A 177 5.03 -12.36 0.74
C LEU A 177 5.05 -11.91 2.20
N PHE A 178 4.51 -12.72 3.13
CA PHE A 178 4.57 -12.42 4.56
C PHE A 178 6.02 -12.40 5.09
N ALA A 179 6.87 -13.29 4.61
CA ALA A 179 8.29 -13.30 4.96
C ALA A 179 9.07 -12.07 4.45
N SER A 180 8.50 -11.28 3.54
CA SER A 180 9.14 -10.05 3.05
C SER A 180 8.92 -8.84 3.97
N PHE A 181 8.04 -8.92 4.96
CA PHE A 181 7.87 -7.84 5.93
C PHE A 181 9.04 -7.80 6.92
N THR A 182 9.59 -6.61 7.11
CA THR A 182 10.64 -6.34 8.11
C THR A 182 10.10 -6.51 9.52
N ALA A 183 8.91 -5.97 9.79
CA ALA A 183 8.19 -6.17 11.04
C ALA A 183 6.68 -6.13 10.82
N VAL A 184 5.95 -6.76 11.75
CA VAL A 184 4.48 -6.81 11.74
C VAL A 184 3.98 -6.47 13.14
N GLY A 185 3.20 -5.38 13.26
CA GLY A 185 2.47 -5.00 14.46
C GLY A 185 1.01 -5.42 14.34
N ALA A 186 0.61 -6.44 15.08
CA ALA A 186 -0.75 -6.97 15.09
C ALA A 186 -1.65 -6.19 16.05
N GLN A 187 -2.98 -6.16 15.79
CA GLN A 187 -3.96 -5.49 16.65
C GLN A 187 -4.12 -6.17 18.02
N ASN A 188 -3.99 -7.49 18.06
CA ASN A 188 -4.20 -8.30 19.27
C ASN A 188 -3.34 -9.57 19.24
N HIS A 189 -3.29 -10.28 20.36
CA HIS A 189 -2.52 -11.52 20.50
C HIS A 189 -2.97 -12.63 19.56
N GLN A 190 -4.26 -12.74 19.24
CA GLN A 190 -4.78 -13.75 18.33
C GLN A 190 -4.33 -13.52 16.89
N ASP A 191 -4.37 -12.26 16.44
CA ASP A 191 -3.84 -11.87 15.12
C ASP A 191 -2.32 -12.05 15.07
N ALA A 192 -1.60 -11.74 16.16
CA ALA A 192 -0.16 -11.98 16.26
C ALA A 192 0.18 -13.47 16.12
N ALA A 193 -0.51 -14.35 16.83
CA ALA A 193 -0.31 -15.79 16.74
C ALA A 193 -0.55 -16.32 15.33
N ARG A 194 -1.64 -15.87 14.67
CA ARG A 194 -1.95 -16.25 13.28
C ARG A 194 -0.90 -15.76 12.28
N LEU A 195 -0.28 -14.62 12.52
CA LEU A 195 0.76 -14.04 11.68
C LEU A 195 2.12 -14.66 11.94
N GLN A 196 2.44 -15.03 13.18
CA GLN A 196 3.66 -15.78 13.55
C GLN A 196 3.67 -17.15 12.92
N ASP A 197 2.56 -17.91 12.94
CA ASP A 197 2.41 -19.18 12.23
C ASP A 197 2.77 -19.07 10.73
N ARG A 198 2.65 -17.86 10.15
CA ARG A 198 3.00 -17.57 8.77
C ARG A 198 4.46 -17.19 8.53
N LYS A 199 5.13 -16.60 9.55
CA LYS A 199 6.57 -16.30 9.50
C LYS A 199 7.43 -17.51 9.89
N SER A 200 6.93 -18.37 10.76
CA SER A 200 7.68 -19.48 11.37
C SER A 200 7.89 -20.70 10.45
N VAL A 201 7.55 -20.60 9.18
CA VAL A 201 7.78 -21.68 8.22
C VAL A 201 8.78 -21.21 7.16
N VAL A 202 9.91 -20.72 7.65
CA VAL A 202 11.20 -20.65 6.92
C VAL A 202 12.17 -21.50 7.67
#